data_a76cb6fd6bd4d24d723cd014c7f8c648
#
_entry.id   a76cb6fd6bd4d24d723cd014c7f8c648
#
_cell.length_a   1.000
_cell.length_b   1.000
_cell.length_c   1.000
_cell.angle_alpha   90.00
_cell.angle_beta   90.00
_cell.angle_gamma   90.00
#
_symmetry.space_group_name_H-M   'P 1'
#
loop_
_entity.id
_entity.type
_entity.pdbx_description
1 polymer ?
#
loop_
_entity_poly.entity_id
_entity_poly.type
_entity_poly.pdbx_seq_one_letter_code
_entity_poly.pdbx_strand_id
1 'polypeptide(L)'
;MAATADSAKSLGLAACVAVVVGNMVGSGFYLSPAAVAPSGLLAVVMWIVMGVGAICLGLSFARLATLAPATGGPYAYARMAYGDFAGFLIAWGYWISVWASLPAIAFAFAGALMNLLPALNNKAMALALTLGAIWAVVGINLRGVKAAGLFAEVTTYAKLLPFGAIALVGLFYVRAENLSEFNPSGEPLLSAAAALAPLTMFAYLGLESATVPAGDVRDAQRTIPRSTLIGIAIAAALYVLGTVVVLGVVPRDQLLGSVAPFADAARLMWGEGAALAVALAVIVSSIGALNGWTLLMGQVPMAAAQDKLFPGAFGRVSARGVPALGIVISAALATLLVAFQASGSPGVRAFYNLLVSLSTMTAVVPYAFCALALPLVAAWRGQRGPGAPRLGVVELIAFAFSLFTIYGCGPEAVLYGLTLLLLGLPVFVWQRRQARKEEAC
;
A
#
# COMPACT_ATOMS: atom_id res chain seq x y z
N MET A 1 0.21 27.42 -25.84
CA MET A 1 0.58 26.00 -25.98
C MET A 1 0.55 25.21 -24.66
N ALA A 2 0.64 25.83 -23.46
CA ALA A 2 0.55 25.13 -22.18
C ALA A 2 -0.87 24.62 -21.82
N ALA A 3 -1.93 25.34 -22.21
CA ALA A 3 -3.31 24.98 -21.89
C ALA A 3 -3.83 23.72 -22.63
N THR A 4 -3.28 23.39 -23.81
CA THR A 4 -3.68 22.21 -24.58
C THR A 4 -3.03 20.91 -24.11
N ALA A 5 -1.87 20.97 -23.45
CA ALA A 5 -1.21 19.80 -22.89
C ALA A 5 -1.87 19.30 -21.58
N ASP A 6 -2.50 20.19 -20.83
CA ASP A 6 -3.15 19.86 -19.56
C ASP A 6 -4.55 19.23 -19.76
N SER A 7 -5.19 19.47 -20.91
CA SER A 7 -6.49 18.85 -21.26
C SER A 7 -6.38 17.35 -21.60
N ALA A 8 -5.17 16.86 -21.91
CA ALA A 8 -4.90 15.44 -22.18
C ALA A 8 -4.72 14.61 -20.88
N LYS A 9 -4.43 15.27 -19.74
CA LYS A 9 -4.24 14.62 -18.45
C LYS A 9 -5.59 14.23 -17.83
N SER A 10 -5.70 12.98 -17.38
CA SER A 10 -6.99 12.38 -17.02
C SER A 10 -7.33 12.48 -15.54
N LEU A 11 -6.32 12.65 -14.63
CA LEU A 11 -6.51 12.54 -13.18
C LEU A 11 -6.63 13.93 -12.52
N GLY A 12 -7.82 14.25 -12.04
CA GLY A 12 -8.08 15.43 -11.19
C GLY A 12 -7.93 15.12 -9.70
N LEU A 13 -8.18 16.11 -8.82
CA LEU A 13 -8.01 15.98 -7.38
C LEU A 13 -8.84 14.82 -6.79
N ALA A 14 -10.13 14.73 -7.13
CA ALA A 14 -11.02 13.67 -6.61
C ALA A 14 -10.53 12.27 -7.02
N ALA A 15 -10.12 12.09 -8.29
CA ALA A 15 -9.57 10.84 -8.77
C ALA A 15 -8.25 10.48 -8.05
N CYS A 16 -7.35 11.45 -7.82
CA CYS A 16 -6.12 11.23 -7.08
C CYS A 16 -6.39 10.88 -5.61
N VAL A 17 -7.34 11.53 -4.94
CA VAL A 17 -7.78 11.17 -3.58
C VAL A 17 -8.34 9.75 -3.58
N ALA A 18 -9.17 9.39 -4.56
CA ALA A 18 -9.72 8.04 -4.70
C ALA A 18 -8.63 6.99 -4.91
N VAL A 19 -7.57 7.30 -5.68
CA VAL A 19 -6.41 6.40 -5.86
C VAL A 19 -5.66 6.20 -4.54
N VAL A 20 -5.37 7.27 -3.79
CA VAL A 20 -4.67 7.19 -2.49
C VAL A 20 -5.50 6.40 -1.49
N VAL A 21 -6.74 6.81 -1.23
CA VAL A 21 -7.65 6.12 -0.29
C VAL A 21 -7.96 4.70 -0.78
N GLY A 22 -8.11 4.53 -2.10
CA GLY A 22 -8.37 3.25 -2.74
C GLY A 22 -7.29 2.21 -2.47
N ASN A 23 -6.03 2.61 -2.55
CA ASN A 23 -4.89 1.74 -2.29
C ASN A 23 -4.64 1.51 -0.80
N MET A 24 -4.85 2.52 0.04
CA MET A 24 -4.67 2.43 1.48
C MET A 24 -5.77 1.60 2.15
N VAL A 25 -7.05 1.94 1.92
CA VAL A 25 -8.18 1.26 2.58
C VAL A 25 -8.48 -0.08 1.90
N GLY A 26 -7.83 -1.12 2.36
CA GLY A 26 -7.88 -2.48 1.83
C GLY A 26 -7.76 -3.54 2.93
N SER A 27 -7.23 -4.71 2.58
CA SER A 27 -7.10 -5.87 3.49
C SER A 27 -6.34 -5.56 4.78
N GLY A 28 -5.34 -4.67 4.71
CA GLY A 28 -4.59 -4.21 5.89
C GLY A 28 -5.47 -3.55 6.95
N PHE A 29 -6.58 -2.95 6.57
CA PHE A 29 -7.54 -2.37 7.48
C PHE A 29 -8.60 -3.38 7.96
N TYR A 30 -9.19 -4.17 7.05
CA TYR A 30 -10.36 -5.01 7.42
C TYR A 30 -10.02 -6.15 8.36
N LEU A 31 -8.84 -6.71 8.25
CA LEU A 31 -8.38 -7.82 9.08
C LEU A 31 -7.61 -7.33 10.31
N SER A 32 -7.16 -6.07 10.32
CA SER A 32 -6.32 -5.54 11.38
C SER A 32 -6.94 -5.61 12.78
N PRO A 33 -8.23 -5.32 13.03
CA PRO A 33 -8.75 -5.37 14.39
C PRO A 33 -8.58 -6.74 15.06
N ALA A 34 -8.75 -7.84 14.32
CA ALA A 34 -8.51 -9.18 14.85
C ALA A 34 -7.01 -9.46 15.03
N ALA A 35 -6.17 -8.95 14.13
CA ALA A 35 -4.71 -9.12 14.21
C ALA A 35 -4.10 -8.35 15.38
N VAL A 36 -4.61 -7.15 15.70
CA VAL A 36 -4.10 -6.29 16.77
C VAL A 36 -4.81 -6.47 18.12
N ALA A 37 -5.92 -7.21 18.16
CA ALA A 37 -6.70 -7.48 19.38
C ALA A 37 -5.86 -8.02 20.57
N PRO A 38 -4.80 -8.85 20.35
CA PRO A 38 -3.93 -9.28 21.44
C PRO A 38 -3.27 -8.13 22.20
N SER A 39 -3.11 -6.97 21.57
CA SER A 39 -2.43 -5.81 22.14
C SER A 39 -3.38 -4.75 22.76
N GLY A 40 -4.69 -4.98 22.76
CA GLY A 40 -5.67 -4.11 23.40
C GLY A 40 -5.61 -2.65 22.93
N LEU A 41 -5.69 -1.71 23.88
CA LEU A 41 -5.64 -0.26 23.59
C LEU A 41 -4.29 0.20 22.99
N LEU A 42 -3.20 -0.53 23.23
CA LEU A 42 -1.92 -0.24 22.59
C LEU A 42 -2.05 -0.21 21.07
N ALA A 43 -2.92 -1.07 20.50
CA ALA A 43 -3.19 -1.07 19.06
C ALA A 43 -3.76 0.27 18.57
N VAL A 44 -4.68 0.88 19.33
CA VAL A 44 -5.25 2.20 18.98
C VAL A 44 -4.17 3.28 19.05
N VAL A 45 -3.34 3.26 20.08
CA VAL A 45 -2.19 4.17 20.20
C VAL A 45 -1.25 4.01 19.01
N MET A 46 -0.97 2.76 18.61
CA MET A 46 -0.11 2.49 17.45
C MET A 46 -0.74 2.97 16.14
N TRP A 47 -2.05 2.86 15.95
CA TRP A 47 -2.70 3.48 14.79
C TRP A 47 -2.51 5.00 14.72
N ILE A 48 -2.56 5.69 15.88
CA ILE A 48 -2.32 7.14 15.96
C ILE A 48 -0.84 7.45 15.67
N VAL A 49 0.09 6.75 16.32
CA VAL A 49 1.54 6.93 16.13
C VAL A 49 1.93 6.70 14.67
N MET A 50 1.44 5.58 14.09
CA MET A 50 1.70 5.23 12.69
C MET A 50 1.02 6.22 11.72
N GLY A 51 -0.16 6.75 12.09
CA GLY A 51 -0.83 7.83 11.35
C GLY A 51 -0.02 9.13 11.31
N VAL A 52 0.58 9.52 12.44
CA VAL A 52 1.49 10.68 12.49
C VAL A 52 2.72 10.45 11.61
N GLY A 53 3.32 9.27 11.67
CA GLY A 53 4.43 8.89 10.79
C GLY A 53 4.05 8.93 9.31
N ALA A 54 2.88 8.38 8.96
CA ALA A 54 2.34 8.41 7.61
C ALA A 54 2.08 9.84 7.10
N ILE A 55 1.58 10.74 7.97
CA ILE A 55 1.42 12.17 7.64
C ILE A 55 2.78 12.82 7.39
N CYS A 56 3.80 12.54 8.20
CA CYS A 56 5.15 13.06 7.99
C CYS A 56 5.75 12.55 6.67
N LEU A 57 5.57 11.28 6.34
CA LEU A 57 5.94 10.73 5.02
C LEU A 57 5.17 11.41 3.89
N GLY A 58 3.85 11.54 4.03
CA GLY A 58 3.00 12.22 3.06
C GLY A 58 3.40 13.68 2.81
N LEU A 59 3.79 14.41 3.85
CA LEU A 59 4.34 15.76 3.74
C LEU A 59 5.69 15.77 3.00
N SER A 60 6.57 14.79 3.26
CA SER A 60 7.83 14.64 2.54
C SER A 60 7.59 14.38 1.05
N PHE A 61 6.68 13.44 0.69
CA PHE A 61 6.27 13.21 -0.69
C PHE A 61 5.60 14.43 -1.34
N ALA A 62 4.75 15.13 -0.59
CA ALA A 62 4.09 16.34 -1.07
C ALA A 62 5.10 17.44 -1.44
N ARG A 63 6.13 17.66 -0.60
CA ARG A 63 7.22 18.61 -0.85
C ARG A 63 8.05 18.19 -2.07
N LEU A 64 8.41 16.91 -2.18
CA LEU A 64 9.13 16.36 -3.32
C LEU A 64 8.32 16.50 -4.63
N ALA A 65 7.02 16.20 -4.61
CA ALA A 65 6.15 16.33 -5.77
C ALA A 65 5.95 17.78 -6.21
N THR A 66 5.92 18.73 -5.26
CA THR A 66 5.87 20.16 -5.57
C THR A 66 7.18 20.62 -6.23
N LEU A 67 8.30 20.16 -5.71
CA LEU A 67 9.64 20.55 -6.18
C LEU A 67 9.98 19.93 -7.54
N ALA A 68 9.65 18.66 -7.72
CA ALA A 68 10.01 17.89 -8.91
C ALA A 68 8.93 16.82 -9.21
N PRO A 69 7.76 17.20 -9.81
CA PRO A 69 6.78 16.22 -10.21
C PRO A 69 7.36 15.30 -11.29
N ALA A 70 7.51 14.01 -10.95
CA ALA A 70 8.09 13.01 -11.82
C ALA A 70 7.30 11.71 -11.73
N THR A 71 7.08 11.07 -12.88
CA THR A 71 6.45 9.75 -12.95
C THR A 71 7.36 8.69 -12.31
N GLY A 72 6.78 7.75 -11.57
CA GLY A 72 7.50 6.68 -10.88
C GLY A 72 7.58 6.85 -9.37
N GLY A 73 7.16 8.01 -8.83
CA GLY A 73 7.04 8.23 -7.39
C GLY A 73 8.35 8.06 -6.63
N PRO A 74 8.39 7.17 -5.61
CA PRO A 74 9.55 7.03 -4.72
C PRO A 74 10.87 6.82 -5.44
N TYR A 75 10.89 6.01 -6.51
CA TYR A 75 12.13 5.71 -7.22
C TYR A 75 12.70 6.95 -7.95
N ALA A 76 11.82 7.77 -8.53
CA ALA A 76 12.26 8.95 -9.27
C ALA A 76 12.94 9.96 -8.33
N TYR A 77 12.38 10.17 -7.14
CA TYR A 77 12.98 11.04 -6.12
C TYR A 77 14.31 10.48 -5.58
N ALA A 78 14.37 9.17 -5.33
CA ALA A 78 15.61 8.52 -4.90
C ALA A 78 16.70 8.63 -5.97
N ARG A 79 16.36 8.45 -7.25
CA ARG A 79 17.29 8.63 -8.37
C ARG A 79 17.84 10.05 -8.47
N MET A 80 16.96 11.07 -8.35
CA MET A 80 17.38 12.48 -8.38
C MET A 80 18.30 12.82 -7.20
N ALA A 81 18.04 12.24 -6.01
CA ALA A 81 18.78 12.53 -4.80
C ALA A 81 20.12 11.79 -4.72
N TYR A 82 20.14 10.50 -5.06
CA TYR A 82 21.24 9.58 -4.74
C TYR A 82 21.85 8.92 -5.99
N GLY A 83 21.33 9.23 -7.19
CA GLY A 83 21.83 8.69 -8.46
C GLY A 83 21.20 7.36 -8.85
N ASP A 84 21.67 6.82 -9.99
CA ASP A 84 21.04 5.70 -10.69
C ASP A 84 21.03 4.39 -9.91
N PHE A 85 22.05 4.12 -9.10
CA PHE A 85 22.10 2.89 -8.30
C PHE A 85 21.02 2.89 -7.22
N ALA A 86 20.87 3.99 -6.49
CA ALA A 86 19.81 4.13 -5.50
C ALA A 86 18.43 4.11 -6.19
N GLY A 87 18.28 4.83 -7.32
CA GLY A 87 17.06 4.79 -8.12
C GLY A 87 16.66 3.38 -8.52
N PHE A 88 17.61 2.58 -9.01
CA PHE A 88 17.38 1.18 -9.35
C PHE A 88 16.96 0.36 -8.12
N LEU A 89 17.69 0.45 -7.01
CA LEU A 89 17.43 -0.32 -5.80
C LEU A 89 16.02 -0.01 -5.25
N ILE A 90 15.65 1.27 -5.26
CA ILE A 90 14.34 1.72 -4.81
C ILE A 90 13.22 1.29 -5.77
N ALA A 91 13.43 1.39 -7.08
CA ALA A 91 12.46 0.88 -8.07
C ALA A 91 12.24 -0.63 -7.92
N TRP A 92 13.32 -1.38 -7.74
CA TRP A 92 13.31 -2.82 -7.58
C TRP A 92 12.59 -3.24 -6.29
N GLY A 93 12.93 -2.61 -5.15
CA GLY A 93 12.30 -2.88 -3.85
C GLY A 93 10.84 -2.51 -3.82
N TYR A 94 10.48 -1.35 -4.36
CA TYR A 94 9.09 -0.93 -4.45
C TYR A 94 8.27 -1.84 -5.37
N TRP A 95 8.82 -2.27 -6.50
CA TRP A 95 8.19 -3.25 -7.36
C TRP A 95 7.96 -4.59 -6.64
N ILE A 96 8.94 -5.06 -5.84
CA ILE A 96 8.77 -6.25 -4.99
C ILE A 96 7.60 -6.05 -4.03
N SER A 97 7.54 -4.93 -3.31
CA SER A 97 6.46 -4.66 -2.35
C SER A 97 5.08 -4.74 -2.99
N VAL A 98 4.96 -4.22 -4.21
CA VAL A 98 3.69 -4.17 -4.94
C VAL A 98 3.21 -5.58 -5.32
N TRP A 99 4.05 -6.41 -5.98
CA TRP A 99 3.59 -7.74 -6.36
C TRP A 99 3.51 -8.72 -5.20
N ALA A 100 4.31 -8.54 -4.13
CA ALA A 100 4.24 -9.36 -2.93
C ALA A 100 2.98 -9.08 -2.07
N SER A 101 2.41 -7.86 -2.17
CA SER A 101 1.16 -7.51 -1.48
C SER A 101 -0.09 -8.11 -2.13
N LEU A 102 -0.06 -8.39 -3.44
CA LEU A 102 -1.25 -8.87 -4.16
C LEU A 102 -1.86 -10.14 -3.55
N PRO A 103 -1.09 -11.20 -3.24
CA PRO A 103 -1.64 -12.38 -2.59
C PRO A 103 -2.34 -12.07 -1.27
N ALA A 104 -1.75 -11.20 -0.43
CA ALA A 104 -2.35 -10.83 0.86
C ALA A 104 -3.73 -10.16 0.67
N ILE A 105 -3.84 -9.24 -0.30
CA ILE A 105 -5.10 -8.56 -0.60
C ILE A 105 -6.11 -9.54 -1.22
N ALA A 106 -5.66 -10.42 -2.11
CA ALA A 106 -6.52 -11.40 -2.76
C ALA A 106 -7.01 -12.50 -1.79
N PHE A 107 -6.20 -12.90 -0.80
CA PHE A 107 -6.64 -13.80 0.27
C PHE A 107 -7.73 -13.16 1.15
N ALA A 108 -7.64 -11.85 1.42
CA ALA A 108 -8.69 -11.15 2.15
C ALA A 108 -10.02 -11.13 1.37
N PHE A 109 -9.96 -10.91 0.05
CA PHE A 109 -11.12 -11.05 -0.83
C PHE A 109 -11.72 -12.46 -0.78
N ALA A 110 -10.89 -13.49 -0.96
CA ALA A 110 -11.32 -14.88 -0.96
C ALA A 110 -11.93 -15.27 0.40
N GLY A 111 -11.29 -14.86 1.51
CA GLY A 111 -11.79 -15.10 2.87
C GLY A 111 -13.14 -14.44 3.12
N ALA A 112 -13.33 -13.18 2.71
CA ALA A 112 -14.61 -12.48 2.85
C ALA A 112 -15.72 -13.17 2.04
N LEU A 113 -15.43 -13.61 0.80
CA LEU A 113 -16.39 -14.31 -0.04
C LEU A 113 -16.73 -15.71 0.51
N MET A 114 -15.76 -16.45 1.02
CA MET A 114 -15.97 -17.77 1.64
C MET A 114 -16.77 -17.66 2.95
N ASN A 115 -16.54 -16.58 3.72
CA ASN A 115 -17.35 -16.32 4.91
C ASN A 115 -18.81 -16.02 4.57
N LEU A 116 -19.04 -15.32 3.45
CA LEU A 116 -20.38 -15.03 2.96
C LEU A 116 -21.08 -16.26 2.35
N LEU A 117 -20.30 -17.14 1.71
CA LEU A 117 -20.78 -18.35 1.02
C LEU A 117 -20.04 -19.58 1.59
N PRO A 118 -20.48 -20.14 2.74
CA PRO A 118 -19.79 -21.25 3.40
C PRO A 118 -19.60 -22.51 2.52
N ALA A 119 -20.45 -22.71 1.51
CA ALA A 119 -20.28 -23.79 0.53
C ALA A 119 -18.98 -23.70 -0.27
N LEU A 120 -18.36 -22.51 -0.34
CA LEU A 120 -17.07 -22.30 -1.00
C LEU A 120 -15.87 -22.51 -0.05
N ASN A 121 -16.11 -22.76 1.25
CA ASN A 121 -15.07 -22.81 2.26
C ASN A 121 -14.25 -24.12 2.21
N ASN A 122 -13.36 -24.19 1.22
CA ASN A 122 -12.36 -25.25 1.11
C ASN A 122 -11.05 -24.70 0.49
N LYS A 123 -9.94 -25.42 0.69
CA LYS A 123 -8.60 -24.99 0.25
C LYS A 123 -8.51 -24.76 -1.27
N ALA A 124 -9.11 -25.61 -2.08
CA ALA A 124 -9.06 -25.48 -3.53
C ALA A 124 -9.81 -24.24 -4.01
N MET A 125 -10.98 -23.95 -3.41
CA MET A 125 -11.76 -22.76 -3.73
C MET A 125 -11.06 -21.47 -3.25
N ALA A 126 -10.43 -21.49 -2.07
CA ALA A 126 -9.63 -20.36 -1.60
C ALA A 126 -8.53 -19.98 -2.59
N LEU A 127 -7.80 -20.96 -3.13
CA LEU A 127 -6.79 -20.75 -4.16
C LEU A 127 -7.41 -20.24 -5.46
N ALA A 128 -8.49 -20.88 -5.93
CA ALA A 128 -9.17 -20.47 -7.16
C ALA A 128 -9.69 -19.05 -7.10
N LEU A 129 -10.30 -18.63 -5.97
CA LEU A 129 -10.80 -17.28 -5.74
C LEU A 129 -9.66 -16.27 -5.67
N THR A 130 -8.57 -16.61 -4.98
CA THR A 130 -7.40 -15.75 -4.87
C THR A 130 -6.75 -15.50 -6.22
N LEU A 131 -6.47 -16.56 -6.99
CA LEU A 131 -5.89 -16.45 -8.33
C LEU A 131 -6.88 -15.80 -9.31
N GLY A 132 -8.15 -16.16 -9.24
CA GLY A 132 -9.21 -15.57 -10.05
C GLY A 132 -9.32 -14.05 -9.85
N ALA A 133 -9.24 -13.58 -8.60
CA ALA A 133 -9.26 -12.15 -8.30
C ALA A 133 -8.03 -11.42 -8.89
N ILE A 134 -6.82 -11.97 -8.70
CA ILE A 134 -5.58 -11.40 -9.26
C ILE A 134 -5.69 -11.27 -10.77
N TRP A 135 -6.02 -12.34 -11.48
CA TRP A 135 -6.07 -12.34 -12.94
C TRP A 135 -7.26 -11.57 -13.52
N ALA A 136 -8.39 -11.48 -12.80
CA ALA A 136 -9.52 -10.62 -13.19
C ALA A 136 -9.12 -9.14 -13.21
N VAL A 137 -8.45 -8.65 -12.15
CA VAL A 137 -7.99 -7.25 -12.11
C VAL A 137 -6.85 -6.98 -13.09
N VAL A 138 -5.98 -7.97 -13.37
CA VAL A 138 -5.02 -7.90 -14.47
C VAL A 138 -5.75 -7.67 -15.79
N GLY A 139 -6.79 -8.45 -16.07
CA GLY A 139 -7.63 -8.28 -17.27
C GLY A 139 -8.27 -6.89 -17.39
N ILE A 140 -8.73 -6.31 -16.27
CA ILE A 140 -9.26 -4.94 -16.22
C ILE A 140 -8.16 -3.92 -16.57
N ASN A 141 -6.99 -4.03 -15.94
CA ASN A 141 -5.87 -3.11 -16.15
C ASN A 141 -5.34 -3.16 -17.58
N LEU A 142 -5.30 -4.35 -18.20
CA LEU A 142 -4.89 -4.51 -19.60
C LEU A 142 -5.85 -3.84 -20.61
N ARG A 143 -7.07 -3.46 -20.19
CA ARG A 143 -8.01 -2.68 -21.01
C ARG A 143 -7.68 -1.20 -21.08
N GLY A 144 -6.84 -0.69 -20.21
CA GLY A 144 -6.35 0.70 -20.21
C GLY A 144 -6.40 1.38 -18.86
N VAL A 145 -5.52 2.37 -18.64
CA VAL A 145 -5.42 3.15 -17.39
C VAL A 145 -6.73 3.86 -17.03
N LYS A 146 -7.50 4.33 -18.04
CA LYS A 146 -8.80 4.96 -17.81
C LYS A 146 -9.82 4.01 -17.20
N ALA A 147 -9.88 2.76 -17.69
CA ALA A 147 -10.78 1.73 -17.13
C ALA A 147 -10.41 1.39 -15.69
N ALA A 148 -9.12 1.22 -15.42
CA ALA A 148 -8.60 0.95 -14.07
C ALA A 148 -8.88 2.12 -13.11
N GLY A 149 -8.73 3.38 -13.57
CA GLY A 149 -9.02 4.58 -12.80
C GLY A 149 -10.49 4.73 -12.42
N LEU A 150 -11.41 4.55 -13.39
CA LEU A 150 -12.86 4.58 -13.13
C LEU A 150 -13.27 3.48 -12.15
N PHE A 151 -12.72 2.27 -12.30
CA PHE A 151 -12.99 1.18 -11.39
C PHE A 151 -12.49 1.47 -9.97
N ALA A 152 -11.30 2.07 -9.83
CA ALA A 152 -10.75 2.50 -8.54
C ALA A 152 -11.65 3.57 -7.87
N GLU A 153 -12.14 4.53 -8.63
CA GLU A 153 -13.02 5.59 -8.12
C GLU A 153 -14.35 5.02 -7.59
N VAL A 154 -15.03 4.21 -8.38
CA VAL A 154 -16.32 3.59 -7.99
C VAL A 154 -16.15 2.70 -6.75
N THR A 155 -15.13 1.84 -6.73
CA THR A 155 -14.88 0.95 -5.58
C THR A 155 -14.46 1.72 -4.32
N THR A 156 -13.78 2.86 -4.46
CA THR A 156 -13.40 3.71 -3.32
C THR A 156 -14.62 4.38 -2.68
N TYR A 157 -15.50 4.95 -3.46
CA TYR A 157 -16.73 5.54 -2.90
C TYR A 157 -17.64 4.48 -2.28
N ALA A 158 -17.79 3.31 -2.93
CA ALA A 158 -18.60 2.21 -2.43
C ALA A 158 -18.13 1.69 -1.06
N LYS A 159 -16.82 1.69 -0.78
CA LYS A 159 -16.26 1.23 0.51
C LYS A 159 -16.29 2.30 1.61
N LEU A 160 -16.12 3.57 1.27
CA LEU A 160 -16.06 4.64 2.27
C LEU A 160 -17.35 4.78 3.05
N LEU A 161 -18.52 4.54 2.43
CA LEU A 161 -19.81 4.70 3.06
C LEU A 161 -20.05 3.73 4.23
N PRO A 162 -19.94 2.38 4.07
CA PRO A 162 -20.17 1.46 5.19
C PRO A 162 -19.08 1.55 6.27
N PHE A 163 -17.80 1.75 5.89
CA PHE A 163 -16.74 1.90 6.90
C PHE A 163 -16.81 3.23 7.61
N GLY A 164 -17.21 4.31 6.94
CA GLY A 164 -17.49 5.59 7.56
C GLY A 164 -18.67 5.50 8.53
N ALA A 165 -19.74 4.78 8.17
CA ALA A 165 -20.85 4.53 9.06
C ALA A 165 -20.42 3.76 10.33
N ILE A 166 -19.64 2.69 10.18
CA ILE A 166 -19.07 1.96 11.34
C ILE A 166 -18.19 2.90 12.18
N ALA A 167 -17.28 3.63 11.57
CA ALA A 167 -16.34 4.49 12.28
C ALA A 167 -17.03 5.63 13.06
N LEU A 168 -18.12 6.18 12.55
CA LEU A 168 -18.80 7.32 13.17
C LEU A 168 -19.99 6.89 14.05
N VAL A 169 -20.91 6.09 13.51
CA VAL A 169 -22.12 5.67 14.24
C VAL A 169 -21.78 4.58 15.26
N GLY A 170 -20.81 3.73 14.95
CA GLY A 170 -20.36 2.66 15.85
C GLY A 170 -19.79 3.16 17.18
N LEU A 171 -19.31 4.41 17.26
CA LEU A 171 -18.84 5.01 18.52
C LEU A 171 -19.89 5.00 19.62
N PHE A 172 -21.17 5.10 19.26
CA PHE A 172 -22.29 5.06 20.23
C PHE A 172 -22.54 3.66 20.82
N TYR A 173 -21.93 2.61 20.24
CA TYR A 173 -22.07 1.22 20.68
C TYR A 173 -20.81 0.71 21.42
N VAL A 174 -19.77 1.54 21.52
CA VAL A 174 -18.52 1.19 22.22
C VAL A 174 -18.78 0.96 23.70
N ARG A 175 -18.33 -0.18 24.21
CA ARG A 175 -18.38 -0.55 25.64
C ARG A 175 -16.98 -0.37 26.23
N ALA A 176 -16.90 0.45 27.28
CA ALA A 176 -15.60 0.74 27.93
C ALA A 176 -14.93 -0.51 28.52
N GLU A 177 -15.74 -1.50 28.94
CA GLU A 177 -15.25 -2.80 29.46
C GLU A 177 -14.38 -3.55 28.45
N ASN A 178 -14.70 -3.49 27.15
CA ASN A 178 -13.93 -4.13 26.08
C ASN A 178 -12.60 -3.42 25.79
N LEU A 179 -12.44 -2.18 26.26
CA LEU A 179 -11.25 -1.34 26.07
C LEU A 179 -10.42 -1.18 27.37
N SER A 180 -10.69 -2.00 28.40
CA SER A 180 -10.09 -1.82 29.72
C SER A 180 -8.59 -2.13 29.82
N GLU A 181 -8.07 -3.00 28.97
CA GLU A 181 -6.68 -3.46 29.02
C GLU A 181 -5.81 -2.72 28.00
N PHE A 182 -4.70 -2.10 28.50
CA PHE A 182 -3.80 -1.33 27.65
C PHE A 182 -2.92 -2.22 26.77
N ASN A 183 -2.28 -3.25 27.36
CA ASN A 183 -1.43 -4.22 26.65
C ASN A 183 -1.59 -5.61 27.24
N PRO A 184 -2.68 -6.33 26.91
CA PRO A 184 -2.96 -7.65 27.43
C PRO A 184 -2.08 -8.76 26.82
N SER A 185 -1.15 -8.43 25.93
CA SER A 185 -0.24 -9.42 25.34
C SER A 185 0.79 -9.98 26.34
N GLY A 186 1.06 -9.25 27.44
CA GLY A 186 2.11 -9.59 28.39
C GLY A 186 3.53 -9.29 27.93
N GLU A 187 3.71 -8.87 26.67
CA GLU A 187 5.01 -8.52 26.11
C GLU A 187 5.48 -7.13 26.59
N PRO A 188 6.80 -6.88 26.66
CA PRO A 188 7.33 -5.55 26.90
C PRO A 188 6.77 -4.53 25.90
N LEU A 189 6.48 -3.31 26.38
CA LEU A 189 5.78 -2.29 25.58
C LEU A 189 6.45 -2.02 24.22
N LEU A 190 7.78 -1.92 24.18
CA LEU A 190 8.52 -1.68 22.94
C LEU A 190 8.40 -2.86 21.97
N SER A 191 8.46 -4.10 22.48
CA SER A 191 8.30 -5.33 21.67
C SER A 191 6.91 -5.40 21.08
N ALA A 192 5.87 -5.20 21.91
CA ALA A 192 4.47 -5.20 21.46
C ALA A 192 4.20 -4.08 20.44
N ALA A 193 4.71 -2.87 20.68
CA ALA A 193 4.58 -1.75 19.75
C ALA A 193 5.30 -2.02 18.41
N ALA A 194 6.52 -2.58 18.47
CA ALA A 194 7.27 -2.94 17.27
C ALA A 194 6.54 -4.00 16.43
N ALA A 195 5.96 -5.03 17.06
CA ALA A 195 5.18 -6.06 16.36
C ALA A 195 3.92 -5.51 15.67
N LEU A 196 3.33 -4.43 16.21
CA LEU A 196 2.18 -3.76 15.61
C LEU A 196 2.57 -2.85 14.44
N ALA A 197 3.82 -2.36 14.39
CA ALA A 197 4.24 -1.39 13.39
C ALA A 197 4.07 -1.88 11.94
N PRO A 198 4.51 -3.06 11.50
CA PRO A 198 4.31 -3.52 10.13
C PRO A 198 2.84 -3.79 9.80
N LEU A 199 2.04 -4.29 10.75
CA LEU A 199 0.62 -4.58 10.55
C LEU A 199 -0.19 -3.30 10.29
N THR A 200 0.09 -2.26 11.07
CA THR A 200 -0.56 -0.95 10.91
C THR A 200 0.01 -0.19 9.71
N MET A 201 1.33 -0.23 9.49
CA MET A 201 1.95 0.43 8.33
C MET A 201 1.50 -0.18 7.01
N PHE A 202 1.27 -1.48 6.94
CA PHE A 202 0.76 -2.13 5.73
C PHE A 202 -0.54 -1.48 5.23
N ALA A 203 -1.41 -1.06 6.14
CA ALA A 203 -2.62 -0.33 5.79
C ALA A 203 -2.33 1.09 5.27
N TYR A 204 -1.22 1.73 5.68
CA TYR A 204 -0.81 3.03 5.18
C TYR A 204 0.02 2.97 3.89
N LEU A 205 0.42 1.77 3.41
CA LEU A 205 1.06 1.64 2.10
C LEU A 205 0.11 2.13 1.01
N GLY A 206 0.68 2.82 0.03
CA GLY A 206 -0.09 3.48 -1.01
C GLY A 206 -0.32 4.97 -0.78
N LEU A 207 0.18 5.55 0.34
CA LEU A 207 0.12 6.99 0.60
C LEU A 207 0.78 7.83 -0.51
N GLU A 208 1.76 7.25 -1.22
CA GLU A 208 2.48 7.82 -2.37
C GLU A 208 1.80 7.57 -3.72
N SER A 209 0.70 6.82 -3.76
CA SER A 209 0.09 6.32 -5.01
C SER A 209 -0.21 7.41 -6.03
N ALA A 210 -0.54 8.64 -5.60
CA ALA A 210 -0.76 9.75 -6.50
C ALA A 210 0.53 10.28 -7.16
N THR A 211 1.72 9.96 -6.61
CA THR A 211 3.00 10.40 -7.17
C THR A 211 3.47 9.50 -8.33
N VAL A 212 2.98 8.25 -8.39
CA VAL A 212 3.41 7.27 -9.39
C VAL A 212 2.93 7.66 -10.79
N PRO A 213 1.64 7.97 -11.05
CA PRO A 213 1.16 8.44 -12.35
C PRO A 213 1.25 9.96 -12.51
N ALA A 214 2.29 10.62 -11.97
CA ALA A 214 2.38 12.09 -11.95
C ALA A 214 2.27 12.72 -13.35
N GLY A 215 2.68 12.01 -14.41
CA GLY A 215 2.53 12.45 -15.79
C GLY A 215 1.07 12.60 -16.25
N ASP A 216 0.14 11.83 -15.67
CA ASP A 216 -1.28 11.82 -16.00
C ASP A 216 -2.12 12.73 -15.09
N VAL A 217 -1.50 13.39 -14.09
CA VAL A 217 -2.18 14.24 -13.12
C VAL A 217 -2.27 15.68 -13.61
N ARG A 218 -3.47 16.27 -13.55
CA ARG A 218 -3.71 17.71 -13.84
C ARG A 218 -3.12 18.56 -12.72
N ASP A 219 -2.37 19.61 -13.08
CA ASP A 219 -1.67 20.48 -12.10
C ASP A 219 -0.99 19.68 -10.99
N ALA A 220 -0.09 18.77 -11.39
CA ALA A 220 0.52 17.76 -10.50
C ALA A 220 1.17 18.40 -9.26
N GLN A 221 1.76 19.60 -9.40
CA GLN A 221 2.40 20.32 -8.29
C GLN A 221 1.44 20.68 -7.15
N ARG A 222 0.15 20.87 -7.45
CA ARG A 222 -0.88 21.20 -6.46
C ARG A 222 -1.76 19.99 -6.13
N THR A 223 -2.09 19.19 -7.13
CA THR A 223 -3.02 18.07 -6.99
C THR A 223 -2.41 16.94 -6.17
N ILE A 224 -1.16 16.53 -6.45
CA ILE A 224 -0.51 15.43 -5.74
C ILE A 224 -0.36 15.73 -4.24
N PRO A 225 0.19 16.89 -3.80
CA PRO A 225 0.29 17.19 -2.38
C PRO A 225 -1.07 17.16 -1.66
N ARG A 226 -2.09 17.77 -2.26
CA ARG A 226 -3.43 17.84 -1.67
C ARG A 226 -4.08 16.46 -1.59
N SER A 227 -4.05 15.68 -2.66
CA SER A 227 -4.66 14.36 -2.69
C SER A 227 -3.97 13.40 -1.71
N THR A 228 -2.65 13.45 -1.60
CA THR A 228 -1.87 12.66 -0.65
C THR A 228 -2.29 12.96 0.80
N LEU A 229 -2.30 14.23 1.19
CA LEU A 229 -2.65 14.61 2.57
C LEU A 229 -4.12 14.36 2.91
N ILE A 230 -5.04 14.66 2.00
CA ILE A 230 -6.46 14.38 2.18
C ILE A 230 -6.68 12.85 2.29
N GLY A 231 -6.05 12.07 1.41
CA GLY A 231 -6.16 10.61 1.42
C GLY A 231 -5.65 9.99 2.72
N ILE A 232 -4.47 10.42 3.20
CA ILE A 232 -3.91 9.95 4.48
C ILE A 232 -4.82 10.34 5.64
N ALA A 233 -5.35 11.56 5.68
CA ALA A 233 -6.23 12.02 6.75
C ALA A 233 -7.52 11.19 6.82
N ILE A 234 -8.15 10.92 5.66
CA ILE A 234 -9.35 10.06 5.58
C ILE A 234 -9.01 8.63 6.07
N ALA A 235 -7.92 8.05 5.57
CA ALA A 235 -7.53 6.69 5.94
C ALA A 235 -7.19 6.60 7.44
N ALA A 236 -6.40 7.54 7.99
CA ALA A 236 -6.03 7.57 9.40
C ALA A 236 -7.28 7.68 10.31
N ALA A 237 -8.23 8.55 9.97
CA ALA A 237 -9.47 8.68 10.70
C ALA A 237 -10.27 7.35 10.69
N LEU A 238 -10.40 6.71 9.52
CA LEU A 238 -11.08 5.41 9.41
C LEU A 238 -10.38 4.32 10.21
N TYR A 239 -9.04 4.27 10.19
CA TYR A 239 -8.27 3.23 10.89
C TYR A 239 -8.36 3.37 12.40
N VAL A 240 -8.18 4.57 12.92
CA VAL A 240 -8.27 4.84 14.36
C VAL A 240 -9.70 4.59 14.84
N LEU A 241 -10.68 5.27 14.24
CA LEU A 241 -12.08 5.18 14.68
C LEU A 241 -12.66 3.78 14.45
N GLY A 242 -12.41 3.17 13.30
CA GLY A 242 -12.87 1.81 12.99
C GLY A 242 -12.28 0.78 13.94
N THR A 243 -10.99 0.89 14.28
CA THR A 243 -10.36 -0.02 15.26
C THR A 243 -10.94 0.19 16.66
N VAL A 244 -11.11 1.44 17.11
CA VAL A 244 -11.76 1.74 18.39
C VAL A 244 -13.15 1.12 18.47
N VAL A 245 -13.96 1.28 17.43
CA VAL A 245 -15.30 0.72 17.36
C VAL A 245 -15.27 -0.81 17.41
N VAL A 246 -14.47 -1.44 16.57
CA VAL A 246 -14.42 -2.92 16.51
C VAL A 246 -13.93 -3.51 17.85
N LEU A 247 -12.85 -2.96 18.42
CA LEU A 247 -12.34 -3.39 19.73
C LEU A 247 -13.33 -3.11 20.86
N GLY A 248 -14.09 -2.00 20.79
CA GLY A 248 -15.05 -1.62 21.80
C GLY A 248 -16.41 -2.31 21.71
N VAL A 249 -16.78 -2.81 20.53
CA VAL A 249 -18.08 -3.47 20.30
C VAL A 249 -17.98 -4.99 20.42
N VAL A 250 -16.93 -5.58 19.82
CA VAL A 250 -16.75 -7.04 19.76
C VAL A 250 -15.97 -7.50 20.99
N PRO A 251 -16.50 -8.46 21.79
CA PRO A 251 -15.74 -9.04 22.89
C PRO A 251 -14.40 -9.63 22.39
N ARG A 252 -13.33 -9.42 23.18
CA ARG A 252 -11.98 -9.78 22.80
C ARG A 252 -11.83 -11.25 22.39
N ASP A 253 -12.44 -12.17 23.14
CA ASP A 253 -12.36 -13.61 22.86
C ASP A 253 -12.94 -13.97 21.49
N GLN A 254 -14.02 -13.31 21.09
CA GLN A 254 -14.61 -13.47 19.76
C GLN A 254 -13.69 -12.85 18.69
N LEU A 255 -13.12 -11.69 18.99
CA LEU A 255 -12.29 -10.95 18.05
C LEU A 255 -10.98 -11.68 17.73
N LEU A 256 -10.36 -12.37 18.70
CA LEU A 256 -9.14 -13.17 18.49
C LEU A 256 -9.33 -14.29 17.47
N GLY A 257 -10.55 -14.83 17.34
CA GLY A 257 -10.90 -15.85 16.33
C GLY A 257 -11.55 -15.31 15.06
N SER A 258 -11.81 -14.01 15.00
CA SER A 258 -12.59 -13.42 13.91
C SER A 258 -11.81 -13.40 12.59
N VAL A 259 -12.47 -13.77 11.52
CA VAL A 259 -12.02 -13.65 10.13
C VAL A 259 -12.71 -12.47 9.42
N ALA A 260 -13.69 -11.83 10.05
CA ALA A 260 -14.47 -10.72 9.51
C ALA A 260 -14.84 -9.68 10.59
N PRO A 261 -13.86 -9.09 11.31
CA PRO A 261 -14.09 -8.30 12.53
C PRO A 261 -15.07 -7.11 12.35
N PHE A 262 -15.06 -6.47 11.19
CA PHE A 262 -16.01 -5.40 10.88
C PHE A 262 -17.44 -5.91 10.66
N ALA A 263 -17.61 -7.08 10.04
CA ALA A 263 -18.92 -7.68 9.88
C ALA A 263 -19.48 -8.16 11.24
N ASP A 264 -18.61 -8.68 12.11
CA ASP A 264 -19.00 -9.07 13.47
C ASP A 264 -19.44 -7.87 14.30
N ALA A 265 -18.72 -6.75 14.22
CA ALA A 265 -19.13 -5.49 14.84
C ALA A 265 -20.49 -5.01 14.30
N ALA A 266 -20.66 -5.00 12.97
CA ALA A 266 -21.92 -4.61 12.35
C ALA A 266 -23.11 -5.52 12.78
N ARG A 267 -22.86 -6.83 12.91
CA ARG A 267 -23.84 -7.80 13.41
C ARG A 267 -24.31 -7.45 14.82
N LEU A 268 -23.36 -7.17 15.71
CA LEU A 268 -23.67 -6.82 17.10
C LEU A 268 -24.38 -5.47 17.24
N MET A 269 -24.08 -4.52 16.37
CA MET A 269 -24.69 -3.18 16.41
C MET A 269 -26.06 -3.13 15.73
N TRP A 270 -26.18 -3.75 14.55
CA TRP A 270 -27.32 -3.51 13.65
C TRP A 270 -27.93 -4.79 13.05
N GLY A 271 -27.44 -5.98 13.45
CA GLY A 271 -27.94 -7.28 13.03
C GLY A 271 -27.36 -7.82 11.73
N GLU A 272 -27.90 -8.96 11.27
CA GLU A 272 -27.36 -9.75 10.15
C GLU A 272 -27.36 -9.01 8.81
N GLY A 273 -28.37 -8.18 8.56
CA GLY A 273 -28.42 -7.39 7.32
C GLY A 273 -27.26 -6.40 7.17
N ALA A 274 -26.84 -5.79 8.28
CA ALA A 274 -25.69 -4.90 8.31
C ALA A 274 -24.38 -5.67 8.17
N ALA A 275 -24.24 -6.84 8.81
CA ALA A 275 -23.10 -7.71 8.66
C ALA A 275 -22.90 -8.12 7.19
N LEU A 276 -23.97 -8.48 6.50
CA LEU A 276 -23.98 -8.80 5.08
C LEU A 276 -23.50 -7.61 4.22
N ALA A 277 -24.05 -6.40 4.48
CA ALA A 277 -23.66 -5.19 3.75
C ALA A 277 -22.17 -4.87 3.93
N VAL A 278 -21.63 -5.03 5.15
CA VAL A 278 -20.21 -4.83 5.45
C VAL A 278 -19.35 -5.90 4.77
N ALA A 279 -19.75 -7.17 4.77
CA ALA A 279 -19.03 -8.24 4.07
C ALA A 279 -18.94 -7.98 2.56
N LEU A 280 -20.04 -7.53 1.94
CA LEU A 280 -20.05 -7.11 0.53
C LEU A 280 -19.11 -5.90 0.29
N ALA A 281 -19.09 -4.93 1.20
CA ALA A 281 -18.18 -3.79 1.11
C ALA A 281 -16.72 -4.21 1.21
N VAL A 282 -16.37 -5.18 2.06
CA VAL A 282 -15.02 -5.75 2.14
C VAL A 282 -14.62 -6.42 0.81
N ILE A 283 -15.53 -7.18 0.20
CA ILE A 283 -15.31 -7.83 -1.10
C ILE A 283 -15.01 -6.77 -2.18
N VAL A 284 -15.89 -5.78 -2.33
CA VAL A 284 -15.75 -4.69 -3.31
C VAL A 284 -14.46 -3.91 -3.07
N SER A 285 -14.14 -3.64 -1.82
CA SER A 285 -12.95 -2.90 -1.44
C SER A 285 -11.67 -3.65 -1.71
N SER A 286 -11.62 -4.94 -1.43
CA SER A 286 -10.44 -5.77 -1.68
C SER A 286 -10.13 -5.84 -3.19
N ILE A 287 -11.16 -5.99 -4.04
CA ILE A 287 -11.00 -5.95 -5.50
C ILE A 287 -10.56 -4.56 -5.96
N GLY A 288 -11.09 -3.48 -5.37
CA GLY A 288 -10.67 -2.11 -5.67
C GLY A 288 -9.20 -1.87 -5.32
N ALA A 289 -8.75 -2.33 -4.15
CA ALA A 289 -7.34 -2.24 -3.75
C ALA A 289 -6.44 -3.08 -4.68
N LEU A 290 -6.82 -4.33 -4.99
CA LEU A 290 -6.10 -5.15 -5.97
C LEU A 290 -5.94 -4.44 -7.31
N ASN A 291 -7.00 -3.76 -7.79
CA ASN A 291 -6.94 -3.02 -9.04
C ASN A 291 -5.93 -1.87 -8.99
N GLY A 292 -5.95 -1.08 -7.91
CA GLY A 292 -5.01 0.02 -7.74
C GLY A 292 -3.55 -0.45 -7.66
N TRP A 293 -3.26 -1.48 -6.88
CA TRP A 293 -1.93 -2.08 -6.78
C TRP A 293 -1.49 -2.72 -8.09
N THR A 294 -2.43 -3.33 -8.86
CA THR A 294 -2.14 -3.86 -10.20
C THR A 294 -1.72 -2.77 -11.17
N LEU A 295 -2.29 -1.57 -11.09
CA LEU A 295 -1.84 -0.42 -11.88
C LEU A 295 -0.39 -0.07 -11.55
N LEU A 296 -0.05 0.04 -10.26
CA LEU A 296 1.30 0.42 -9.81
C LEU A 296 2.38 -0.60 -10.23
N MET A 297 2.08 -1.91 -10.20
CA MET A 297 3.04 -2.94 -10.59
C MET A 297 3.43 -2.90 -12.07
N GLY A 298 2.66 -2.23 -12.90
CA GLY A 298 3.02 -1.94 -14.29
C GLY A 298 3.77 -0.62 -14.45
N GLN A 299 3.32 0.42 -13.77
CA GLN A 299 3.83 1.79 -13.92
C GLN A 299 5.28 1.94 -13.38
N VAL A 300 5.60 1.33 -12.26
CA VAL A 300 6.92 1.46 -11.63
C VAL A 300 8.04 0.87 -12.50
N PRO A 301 7.98 -0.40 -12.93
CA PRO A 301 9.02 -0.96 -13.79
C PRO A 301 9.05 -0.30 -15.17
N MET A 302 7.91 0.20 -15.68
CA MET A 302 7.87 0.95 -16.94
C MET A 302 8.67 2.26 -16.82
N ALA A 303 8.42 3.05 -15.80
CA ALA A 303 9.13 4.31 -15.58
C ALA A 303 10.64 4.07 -15.38
N ALA A 304 11.03 3.05 -14.60
CA ALA A 304 12.42 2.67 -14.42
C ALA A 304 13.10 2.19 -15.72
N ALA A 305 12.35 1.52 -16.59
CA ALA A 305 12.87 1.07 -17.90
C ALA A 305 13.04 2.24 -18.89
N GLN A 306 12.14 3.23 -18.86
CA GLN A 306 12.30 4.46 -19.66
C GLN A 306 13.57 5.22 -19.27
N ASP A 307 13.95 5.15 -17.99
CA ASP A 307 15.17 5.70 -17.44
C ASP A 307 16.42 4.78 -17.60
N LYS A 308 16.31 3.70 -18.37
CA LYS A 308 17.38 2.71 -18.62
C LYS A 308 17.87 1.99 -17.35
N LEU A 309 17.07 1.98 -16.29
CA LEU A 309 17.41 1.26 -15.06
C LEU A 309 16.87 -0.19 -15.06
N PHE A 310 15.74 -0.43 -15.73
CA PHE A 310 15.14 -1.76 -15.91
C PHE A 310 15.29 -2.24 -17.36
N PRO A 311 15.12 -3.56 -17.63
CA PRO A 311 15.16 -4.09 -19.00
C PRO A 311 14.18 -3.32 -19.90
N GLY A 312 14.64 -2.88 -21.08
CA GLY A 312 13.88 -2.00 -21.99
C GLY A 312 12.52 -2.56 -22.41
N ALA A 313 12.34 -3.89 -22.31
CA ALA A 313 11.04 -4.54 -22.57
C ALA A 313 9.92 -4.05 -21.63
N PHE A 314 10.23 -3.71 -20.37
CA PHE A 314 9.27 -3.17 -19.41
C PHE A 314 8.79 -1.76 -19.78
N GLY A 315 9.60 -1.01 -20.53
CA GLY A 315 9.23 0.34 -21.01
C GLY A 315 8.24 0.35 -22.17
N ARG A 316 7.94 -0.82 -22.75
CA ARG A 316 7.02 -0.92 -23.88
C ARG A 316 5.58 -0.82 -23.38
N VAL A 317 4.79 0.01 -24.05
CA VAL A 317 3.35 0.13 -23.81
C VAL A 317 2.56 -0.50 -24.95
N SER A 318 1.42 -1.11 -24.63
CA SER A 318 0.49 -1.66 -25.61
C SER A 318 -0.17 -0.53 -26.41
N ALA A 319 -0.90 -0.86 -27.49
CA ALA A 319 -1.71 0.10 -28.23
C ALA A 319 -2.76 0.84 -27.38
N ARG A 320 -3.05 0.35 -26.18
CA ARG A 320 -3.96 0.96 -25.20
C ARG A 320 -3.21 1.81 -24.14
N GLY A 321 -1.91 2.07 -24.33
CA GLY A 321 -1.09 2.82 -23.40
C GLY A 321 -0.77 2.11 -22.08
N VAL A 322 -0.85 0.76 -22.04
CA VAL A 322 -0.66 -0.04 -20.82
C VAL A 322 0.69 -0.75 -20.83
N PRO A 323 1.48 -0.72 -19.74
CA PRO A 323 2.72 -1.48 -19.57
C PRO A 323 2.43 -2.97 -19.27
N ALA A 324 1.88 -3.67 -20.26
CA ALA A 324 1.33 -5.02 -20.12
C ALA A 324 2.35 -6.04 -19.58
N LEU A 325 3.62 -5.95 -20.01
CA LEU A 325 4.67 -6.88 -19.58
C LEU A 325 4.91 -6.81 -18.07
N GLY A 326 5.03 -5.58 -17.53
CA GLY A 326 5.21 -5.37 -16.09
C GLY A 326 4.05 -5.97 -15.28
N ILE A 327 2.82 -5.72 -15.71
CA ILE A 327 1.61 -6.25 -15.07
C ILE A 327 1.60 -7.77 -15.08
N VAL A 328 1.83 -8.41 -16.25
CA VAL A 328 1.75 -9.88 -16.38
C VAL A 328 2.87 -10.57 -15.60
N ILE A 329 4.12 -10.09 -15.68
CA ILE A 329 5.24 -10.68 -14.92
C ILE A 329 4.98 -10.57 -13.42
N SER A 330 4.54 -9.42 -12.94
CA SER A 330 4.24 -9.22 -11.52
C SER A 330 3.11 -10.16 -11.05
N ALA A 331 2.06 -10.31 -11.84
CA ALA A 331 0.97 -11.24 -11.54
C ALA A 331 1.42 -12.72 -11.54
N ALA A 332 2.35 -13.09 -12.44
CA ALA A 332 2.96 -14.41 -12.45
C ALA A 332 3.79 -14.66 -11.18
N LEU A 333 4.59 -13.67 -10.73
CA LEU A 333 5.34 -13.75 -9.47
C LEU A 333 4.40 -13.86 -8.26
N ALA A 334 3.32 -13.09 -8.21
CA ALA A 334 2.29 -13.21 -7.20
C ALA A 334 1.62 -14.59 -7.21
N THR A 335 1.37 -15.16 -8.40
CA THR A 335 0.83 -16.52 -8.57
C THR A 335 1.78 -17.57 -8.02
N LEU A 336 3.10 -17.43 -8.22
CA LEU A 336 4.09 -18.33 -7.63
C LEU A 336 4.10 -18.29 -6.10
N LEU A 337 3.92 -17.12 -5.48
CA LEU A 337 3.77 -17.01 -4.03
C LEU A 337 2.51 -17.75 -3.52
N VAL A 338 1.38 -17.59 -4.23
CA VAL A 338 0.14 -18.32 -3.89
C VAL A 338 0.33 -19.83 -4.04
N ALA A 339 0.99 -20.28 -5.11
CA ALA A 339 1.30 -21.69 -5.34
C ALA A 339 2.23 -22.28 -4.27
N PHE A 340 3.25 -21.51 -3.85
CA PHE A 340 4.14 -21.89 -2.76
C PHE A 340 3.38 -22.10 -1.45
N GLN A 341 2.46 -21.22 -1.08
CA GLN A 341 1.60 -21.40 0.08
C GLN A 341 0.73 -22.66 -0.03
N ALA A 342 0.27 -23.00 -1.23
CA ALA A 342 -0.54 -24.19 -1.46
C ALA A 342 0.20 -25.51 -1.22
N SER A 343 1.53 -25.53 -1.40
CA SER A 343 2.38 -26.73 -1.28
C SER A 343 2.62 -27.23 0.15
N GLY A 344 2.02 -26.59 1.17
CA GLY A 344 2.04 -27.10 2.55
C GLY A 344 2.98 -26.38 3.51
N SER A 345 3.54 -25.26 3.12
CA SER A 345 4.28 -24.30 3.97
C SER A 345 3.39 -23.68 5.06
N PRO A 346 3.90 -22.78 5.91
CA PRO A 346 3.23 -22.33 7.12
C PRO A 346 1.74 -22.01 6.91
N GLY A 347 0.93 -22.19 7.94
CA GLY A 347 -0.53 -21.96 7.85
C GLY A 347 -0.88 -20.61 7.22
N VAL A 348 -2.04 -20.49 6.61
CA VAL A 348 -2.49 -19.29 5.83
C VAL A 348 -2.25 -17.98 6.60
N ARG A 349 -2.50 -17.95 7.91
CA ARG A 349 -2.30 -16.76 8.75
C ARG A 349 -0.82 -16.37 8.88
N ALA A 350 0.07 -17.35 9.11
CA ALA A 350 1.51 -17.08 9.21
C ALA A 350 2.07 -16.61 7.87
N PHE A 351 1.62 -17.20 6.77
CA PHE A 351 1.98 -16.76 5.43
C PHE A 351 1.47 -15.35 5.11
N TYR A 352 0.22 -15.05 5.47
CA TYR A 352 -0.33 -13.69 5.34
C TYR A 352 0.53 -12.66 6.09
N ASN A 353 0.86 -12.94 7.35
CA ASN A 353 1.70 -12.05 8.16
C ASN A 353 3.10 -11.86 7.55
N LEU A 354 3.69 -12.93 7.01
CA LEU A 354 4.97 -12.84 6.31
C LEU A 354 4.89 -11.95 5.07
N LEU A 355 3.85 -12.10 4.25
CA LEU A 355 3.63 -11.26 3.06
C LEU A 355 3.42 -9.79 3.43
N VAL A 356 2.64 -9.53 4.48
CA VAL A 356 2.42 -8.18 5.02
C VAL A 356 3.73 -7.55 5.47
N SER A 357 4.52 -8.27 6.27
CA SER A 357 5.82 -7.78 6.78
C SER A 357 6.83 -7.61 5.65
N LEU A 358 6.91 -8.54 4.70
CA LEU A 358 7.80 -8.47 3.55
C LEU A 358 7.46 -7.28 2.64
N SER A 359 6.18 -7.11 2.30
CA SER A 359 5.70 -5.96 1.51
C SER A 359 5.97 -4.65 2.22
N THR A 360 5.69 -4.59 3.52
CA THR A 360 5.93 -3.39 4.33
C THR A 360 7.41 -3.05 4.36
N MET A 361 8.28 -4.01 4.64
CA MET A 361 9.73 -3.83 4.67
C MET A 361 10.22 -3.26 3.33
N THR A 362 9.86 -3.89 2.22
CA THR A 362 10.35 -3.50 0.89
C THR A 362 9.74 -2.20 0.37
N ALA A 363 8.57 -1.77 0.87
CA ALA A 363 7.98 -0.46 0.60
C ALA A 363 8.56 0.65 1.46
N VAL A 364 8.85 0.37 2.75
CA VAL A 364 9.29 1.39 3.69
C VAL A 364 10.77 1.76 3.49
N VAL A 365 11.60 0.87 2.92
CA VAL A 365 12.95 1.23 2.49
C VAL A 365 12.94 2.40 1.49
N PRO A 366 12.19 2.37 0.37
CA PRO A 366 11.93 3.53 -0.47
C PRO A 366 11.50 4.79 0.28
N TYR A 367 10.62 4.65 1.27
CA TYR A 367 10.12 5.80 2.02
C TYR A 367 11.22 6.44 2.89
N ALA A 368 12.09 5.63 3.52
CA ALA A 368 13.24 6.13 4.26
C ALA A 368 14.19 6.97 3.39
N PHE A 369 14.48 6.50 2.16
CA PHE A 369 15.27 7.27 1.20
C PHE A 369 14.57 8.58 0.80
N CYS A 370 13.28 8.54 0.50
CA CYS A 370 12.52 9.73 0.13
C CYS A 370 12.38 10.73 1.29
N ALA A 371 12.28 10.27 2.53
CA ALA A 371 12.22 11.15 3.70
C ALA A 371 13.42 12.09 3.78
N LEU A 372 14.62 11.62 3.39
CA LEU A 372 15.84 12.41 3.43
C LEU A 372 16.21 13.06 2.08
N ALA A 373 15.44 12.83 1.02
CA ALA A 373 15.79 13.24 -0.34
C ALA A 373 15.61 14.75 -0.60
N LEU A 374 14.77 15.46 0.15
CA LEU A 374 14.34 16.84 -0.15
C LEU A 374 15.48 17.81 -0.45
N PRO A 375 16.52 17.96 0.38
CA PRO A 375 17.60 18.91 0.11
C PRO A 375 18.45 18.51 -1.12
N LEU A 376 18.59 17.21 -1.36
CA LEU A 376 19.35 16.70 -2.51
C LEU A 376 18.60 16.92 -3.82
N VAL A 377 17.29 16.71 -3.84
CA VAL A 377 16.44 17.00 -5.01
C VAL A 377 16.39 18.50 -5.28
N ALA A 378 16.36 19.33 -4.23
CA ALA A 378 16.43 20.78 -4.36
C ALA A 378 17.76 21.22 -5.00
N ALA A 379 18.88 20.67 -4.54
CA ALA A 379 20.21 20.92 -5.11
C ALA A 379 20.31 20.44 -6.56
N TRP A 380 19.74 19.29 -6.89
CA TRP A 380 19.64 18.77 -8.26
C TRP A 380 18.83 19.72 -9.16
N ARG A 381 17.76 20.35 -8.64
CA ARG A 381 16.97 21.37 -9.35
C ARG A 381 17.66 22.76 -9.39
N GLY A 382 18.88 22.87 -8.95
CA GLY A 382 19.64 24.12 -8.94
C GLY A 382 19.28 25.07 -7.78
N GLN A 383 18.44 24.66 -6.86
CA GLN A 383 18.10 25.45 -5.66
C GLN A 383 19.19 25.25 -4.59
N ARG A 384 20.15 26.16 -4.56
CA ARG A 384 21.30 26.16 -3.63
C ARG A 384 21.35 27.48 -2.88
N GLY A 385 21.88 27.46 -1.66
CA GLY A 385 22.06 28.66 -0.84
C GLY A 385 21.14 28.74 0.39
N PRO A 386 21.08 29.89 1.08
CA PRO A 386 20.40 30.04 2.37
C PRO A 386 18.89 29.75 2.35
N GLY A 387 18.23 29.95 1.22
CA GLY A 387 16.78 29.69 1.02
C GLY A 387 16.43 28.29 0.50
N ALA A 388 17.41 27.43 0.25
CA ALA A 388 17.15 26.09 -0.24
C ALA A 388 16.46 25.22 0.83
N PRO A 389 15.57 24.29 0.41
CA PRO A 389 14.94 23.35 1.34
C PRO A 389 15.98 22.56 2.14
N ARG A 390 15.76 22.46 3.45
CA ARG A 390 16.62 21.72 4.39
C ARG A 390 15.83 20.59 5.00
N LEU A 391 16.53 19.62 5.60
CA LEU A 391 15.89 18.61 6.45
C LEU A 391 15.28 19.30 7.67
N GLY A 392 13.99 19.08 7.85
CA GLY A 392 13.26 19.56 9.03
C GLY A 392 12.88 18.40 9.95
N VAL A 393 12.20 18.73 11.02
CA VAL A 393 11.70 17.75 12.00
C VAL A 393 10.77 16.72 11.35
N VAL A 394 9.98 17.14 10.36
CA VAL A 394 9.04 16.25 9.62
C VAL A 394 9.79 15.14 8.89
N GLU A 395 10.85 15.47 8.19
CA GLU A 395 11.69 14.52 7.44
C GLU A 395 12.43 13.55 8.37
N LEU A 396 12.92 14.06 9.50
CA LEU A 396 13.61 13.23 10.51
C LEU A 396 12.63 12.27 11.20
N ILE A 397 11.42 12.73 11.54
CA ILE A 397 10.37 11.84 12.08
C ILE A 397 9.99 10.79 11.04
N ALA A 398 9.77 11.17 9.77
CA ALA A 398 9.45 10.24 8.69
C ALA A 398 10.54 9.17 8.51
N PHE A 399 11.81 9.55 8.62
CA PHE A 399 12.94 8.62 8.54
C PHE A 399 12.99 7.68 9.76
N ALA A 400 12.93 8.22 10.98
CA ALA A 400 12.96 7.42 12.22
C ALA A 400 11.77 6.44 12.27
N PHE A 401 10.60 6.90 11.86
CA PHE A 401 9.40 6.09 11.70
C PHE A 401 9.60 4.93 10.73
N SER A 402 10.24 5.20 9.59
CA SER A 402 10.57 4.15 8.60
C SER A 402 11.51 3.11 9.20
N LEU A 403 12.53 3.52 9.93
CA LEU A 403 13.46 2.59 10.61
C LEU A 403 12.74 1.75 11.68
N PHE A 404 11.87 2.38 12.48
CA PHE A 404 11.07 1.67 13.49
C PHE A 404 10.16 0.61 12.85
N THR A 405 9.55 0.93 11.71
CA THR A 405 8.71 -0.01 10.96
C THR A 405 9.52 -1.19 10.43
N ILE A 406 10.71 -0.93 9.85
CA ILE A 406 11.63 -1.98 9.37
C ILE A 406 12.03 -2.91 10.52
N TYR A 407 12.37 -2.35 11.68
CA TYR A 407 12.68 -3.13 12.88
C TYR A 407 11.51 -4.04 13.29
N GLY A 408 10.29 -3.51 13.25
CA GLY A 408 9.07 -4.25 13.60
C GLY A 408 8.70 -5.38 12.63
N CYS A 409 9.21 -5.34 11.37
CA CYS A 409 8.94 -6.42 10.40
C CYS A 409 9.52 -7.79 10.82
N GLY A 410 10.44 -7.80 11.77
CA GLY A 410 11.08 -9.01 12.28
C GLY A 410 12.20 -9.55 11.38
N PRO A 411 13.04 -10.45 11.92
CA PRO A 411 14.26 -10.88 11.24
C PRO A 411 14.00 -11.66 9.95
N GLU A 412 12.96 -12.47 9.88
CA GLU A 412 12.65 -13.26 8.68
C GLU A 412 12.24 -12.37 7.49
N ALA A 413 11.31 -11.43 7.69
CA ALA A 413 10.86 -10.54 6.63
C ALA A 413 12.00 -9.59 6.18
N VAL A 414 12.85 -9.14 7.12
CA VAL A 414 14.02 -8.32 6.80
C VAL A 414 15.02 -9.13 5.98
N LEU A 415 15.33 -10.37 6.37
CA LEU A 415 16.26 -11.25 5.64
C LEU A 415 15.75 -11.53 4.21
N TYR A 416 14.49 -11.95 4.08
CA TYR A 416 13.90 -12.21 2.75
C TYR A 416 13.83 -10.93 1.90
N GLY A 417 13.43 -9.81 2.50
CA GLY A 417 13.38 -8.53 1.80
C GLY A 417 14.75 -8.07 1.31
N LEU A 418 15.79 -8.16 2.14
CA LEU A 418 17.17 -7.86 1.75
C LEU A 418 17.66 -8.81 0.66
N THR A 419 17.37 -10.12 0.78
CA THR A 419 17.73 -11.10 -0.24
C THR A 419 17.10 -10.75 -1.59
N LEU A 420 15.79 -10.45 -1.61
CA LEU A 420 15.10 -10.04 -2.83
C LEU A 420 15.65 -8.73 -3.41
N LEU A 421 16.01 -7.76 -2.57
CA LEU A 421 16.67 -6.53 -3.00
C LEU A 421 18.03 -6.82 -3.66
N LEU A 422 18.84 -7.68 -3.05
CA LEU A 422 20.16 -8.07 -3.56
C LEU A 422 20.06 -8.88 -4.86
N LEU A 423 19.01 -9.68 -5.06
CA LEU A 423 18.74 -10.37 -6.32
C LEU A 423 18.51 -9.42 -7.51
N GLY A 424 18.25 -8.14 -7.25
CA GLY A 424 18.25 -7.11 -8.29
C GLY A 424 19.63 -6.73 -8.82
N LEU A 425 20.72 -6.93 -8.05
CA LEU A 425 22.07 -6.51 -8.44
C LEU A 425 22.54 -7.08 -9.78
N PRO A 426 22.37 -8.39 -10.09
CA PRO A 426 22.71 -8.92 -11.40
C PRO A 426 21.99 -8.20 -12.55
N VAL A 427 20.70 -7.85 -12.35
CA VAL A 427 19.91 -7.11 -13.34
C VAL A 427 20.47 -5.72 -13.55
N PHE A 428 20.84 -5.01 -12.48
CA PHE A 428 21.45 -3.70 -12.56
C PHE A 428 22.79 -3.72 -13.30
N VAL A 429 23.67 -4.69 -12.97
CA VAL A 429 24.99 -4.84 -13.63
C VAL A 429 24.81 -5.14 -15.11
N TRP A 430 23.85 -6.01 -15.47
CA TRP A 430 23.56 -6.32 -16.86
C TRP A 430 23.08 -5.09 -17.63
N GLN A 431 22.12 -4.34 -17.07
CA GLN A 431 21.61 -3.11 -17.67
C GLN A 431 22.69 -2.04 -17.86
N ARG A 432 23.55 -1.84 -16.88
CA ARG A 432 24.67 -0.88 -16.99
C ARG A 432 25.68 -1.27 -18.08
N ARG A 433 25.90 -2.57 -18.27
CA ARG A 433 26.76 -3.05 -19.37
C ARG A 433 26.13 -2.79 -20.74
N GLN A 434 24.82 -2.96 -20.87
CA GLN A 434 24.13 -2.66 -22.14
C GLN A 434 24.14 -1.16 -22.44
N ALA A 435 23.80 -0.31 -21.47
CA ALA A 435 23.80 1.13 -21.65
C ALA A 435 25.17 1.67 -22.10
N ARG A 436 26.28 1.18 -21.51
CA ARG A 436 27.64 1.55 -21.92
C ARG A 436 27.99 1.08 -23.33
N LYS A 437 27.47 -0.05 -23.80
CA LYS A 437 27.67 -0.50 -25.18
C LYS A 437 26.95 0.40 -26.18
N GLU A 438 25.74 0.83 -25.87
CA GLU A 438 24.95 1.76 -26.69
C GLU A 438 25.59 3.17 -26.77
N GLU A 439 26.25 3.63 -25.69
CA GLU A 439 27.00 4.91 -25.67
C GLU A 439 28.33 4.85 -26.42
N ALA A 440 28.88 3.65 -26.61
CA ALA A 440 30.15 3.44 -27.29
C ALA A 440 30.03 3.16 -28.81
N CYS A 441 28.81 2.91 -29.30
CA CYS A 441 28.46 2.77 -30.71
C CYS A 441 27.89 4.05 -31.29
#